data_a51b6c4108e39c25914d4c6b48396719
#
_entry.id   a51b6c4108e39c25914d4c6b48396719
#
_cell.length_a   1.000
_cell.length_b   1.000
_cell.length_c   1.000
_cell.angle_alpha   90.00
_cell.angle_beta   90.00
_cell.angle_gamma   90.00
#
_symmetry.space_group_name_H-M   'P 1'
#
loop_
_entity.id
_entity.type
_entity.pdbx_description
1 polymer ?
#
loop_
_entity_poly.entity_id
_entity_poly.type
_entity_poly.pdbx_seq_one_letter_code
_entity_poly.pdbx_strand_id
1 'polypeptide(L)' 'LSKMFQKYAKINYKAYLQSVRVEYAYQELVKTDKTISEIAAKHGFSNQKAFAKEFQKKYGMLPSEYRKHML' A
#
# COMPACT_ATOMS: atom_id res chain seq x y z
N LEU A 1 -14.47 16.90 9.36
CA LEU A 1 -13.32 16.21 8.82
C LEU A 1 -12.01 16.60 9.48
N SER A 2 -11.77 17.90 9.60
CA SER A 2 -10.54 18.33 10.26
C SER A 2 -10.54 17.93 11.73
N LYS A 3 -11.67 17.93 12.35
CA LYS A 3 -11.76 17.47 13.73
C LYS A 3 -11.40 16.01 13.86
N MET A 4 -11.88 15.23 12.93
CA MET A 4 -11.58 13.81 12.92
C MET A 4 -10.10 13.59 12.74
N PHE A 5 -9.51 14.33 11.82
CA PHE A 5 -8.09 14.23 11.56
C PHE A 5 -7.29 14.61 12.81
N GLN A 6 -7.69 15.68 13.48
CA GLN A 6 -7.00 16.10 14.70
C GLN A 6 -7.10 15.04 15.79
N LYS A 7 -8.23 14.39 15.86
CA LYS A 7 -8.43 13.34 16.86
C LYS A 7 -7.41 12.22 16.65
N TYR A 8 -7.08 11.95 15.40
CA TYR A 8 -6.13 10.91 15.09
C TYR A 8 -4.71 11.42 14.91
N ALA A 9 -4.46 12.67 15.26
CA ALA A 9 -3.14 13.26 15.14
C ALA A 9 -2.10 12.56 16.01
N LYS A 10 -2.56 11.85 17.02
CA LYS A 10 -1.65 11.06 17.86
C LYS A 10 -1.13 9.84 17.16
N ILE A 11 -1.77 9.45 16.07
CA ILE A 11 -1.34 8.31 15.30
C ILE A 11 -0.05 8.65 14.59
N ASN A 12 0.82 7.67 14.49
CA ASN A 12 2.09 7.83 13.81
C ASN A 12 1.86 8.31 12.37
N TYR A 13 2.36 9.50 12.08
CA TYR A 13 2.19 10.09 10.75
C TYR A 13 2.79 9.22 9.65
N LYS A 14 3.93 8.61 9.94
CA LYS A 14 4.59 7.73 8.98
C LYS A 14 3.72 6.52 8.65
N ALA A 15 3.10 5.94 9.67
CA ALA A 15 2.23 4.78 9.46
C ALA A 15 1.04 5.17 8.60
N TYR A 16 0.48 6.35 8.84
CA TYR A 16 -0.63 6.83 8.03
C TYR A 16 -0.20 7.01 6.57
N LEU A 17 0.96 7.62 6.37
CA LEU A 17 1.48 7.86 5.03
C LEU A 17 1.74 6.55 4.29
N GLN A 18 2.29 5.57 4.99
CA GLN A 18 2.50 4.26 4.39
C GLN A 18 1.19 3.61 3.97
N SER A 19 0.18 3.75 4.80
CA SER A 19 -1.13 3.20 4.50
C SER A 19 -1.71 3.81 3.21
N VAL A 20 -1.54 5.12 3.06
CA VAL A 20 -1.99 5.81 1.86
C VAL A 20 -1.23 5.33 0.63
N ARG A 21 0.08 5.18 0.76
CA ARG A 21 0.91 4.69 -0.34
C ARG A 21 0.49 3.30 -0.78
N VAL A 22 0.22 2.44 0.19
CA VAL A 22 -0.22 1.07 -0.12
C VAL A 22 -1.56 1.11 -0.85
N GLU A 23 -2.44 1.99 -0.44
CA GLU A 23 -3.75 2.11 -1.06
C GLU A 23 -3.65 2.51 -2.53
N TYR A 24 -2.80 3.49 -2.83
CA TYR A 24 -2.59 3.90 -4.22
C TYR A 24 -1.91 2.79 -5.01
N ALA A 25 -0.95 2.12 -4.41
CA ALA A 25 -0.27 1.01 -5.06
C ALA A 25 -1.25 -0.13 -5.34
N TYR A 26 -2.17 -0.36 -4.44
CA TYR A 26 -3.20 -1.38 -4.64
C TYR A 26 -4.02 -1.08 -5.88
N GLN A 27 -4.42 0.17 -6.05
CA GLN A 27 -5.21 0.53 -7.22
C GLN A 27 -4.44 0.25 -8.51
N GLU A 28 -3.16 0.55 -8.52
CA GLU A 28 -2.35 0.28 -9.70
C GLU A 28 -2.18 -1.22 -9.91
N LEU A 29 -2.08 -1.96 -8.82
CA LEU A 29 -1.97 -3.41 -8.89
C LEU A 29 -3.16 -4.05 -9.61
N VAL A 30 -4.36 -3.56 -9.34
CA VAL A 30 -5.57 -4.13 -9.93
C VAL A 30 -5.91 -3.55 -11.29
N LYS A 31 -5.39 -2.38 -11.61
CA LYS A 31 -5.75 -1.69 -12.86
C LYS A 31 -4.71 -1.83 -13.97
N THR A 32 -3.51 -2.25 -13.65
CA THR A 32 -2.44 -2.33 -14.64
C THR A 32 -1.73 -3.67 -14.55
N ASP A 33 -0.90 -3.93 -15.57
CA ASP A 33 -0.08 -5.14 -15.61
C ASP A 33 1.33 -4.90 -15.13
N LYS A 34 1.59 -3.76 -14.54
CA LYS A 34 2.93 -3.45 -14.07
C LYS A 34 3.40 -4.45 -13.04
N THR A 35 4.71 -4.69 -13.00
CA THR A 35 5.24 -5.61 -12.02
C THR A 35 5.11 -5.02 -10.63
N ILE A 36 5.10 -5.89 -9.64
CA ILE A 36 4.99 -5.45 -8.26
C ILE A 36 6.18 -4.59 -7.88
N SER A 37 7.36 -4.92 -8.41
CA SER A 37 8.55 -4.13 -8.18
C SER A 37 8.41 -2.71 -8.71
N GLU A 38 7.85 -2.57 -9.90
CA GLU A 38 7.62 -1.26 -10.50
C GLU A 38 6.63 -0.43 -9.67
N ILE A 39 5.57 -1.08 -9.25
CA ILE A 39 4.55 -0.41 -8.44
C ILE A 39 5.14 0.05 -7.12
N ALA A 40 5.92 -0.81 -6.49
CA ALA A 40 6.56 -0.46 -5.23
C ALA A 40 7.45 0.77 -5.38
N ALA A 41 8.29 0.77 -6.40
CA ALA A 41 9.21 1.88 -6.64
C ALA A 41 8.45 3.17 -6.94
N LYS A 42 7.40 3.07 -7.74
CA LYS A 42 6.63 4.24 -8.12
C LYS A 42 5.95 4.89 -6.93
N HIS A 43 5.54 4.10 -5.96
CA HIS A 43 4.80 4.62 -4.82
C HIS A 43 5.67 4.86 -3.59
N GLY A 44 6.97 4.92 -3.77
CA GLY A 44 7.88 5.38 -2.73
C GLY A 44 8.36 4.32 -1.76
N PHE A 45 8.22 3.06 -2.09
CA PHE A 45 8.76 1.99 -1.25
C PHE A 45 10.21 1.72 -1.62
N SER A 46 11.02 1.39 -0.61
CA SER A 46 12.44 1.14 -0.84
C SER A 46 12.66 -0.04 -1.77
N ASN A 47 11.82 -1.06 -1.67
CA ASN A 47 11.92 -2.23 -2.51
C ASN A 47 10.59 -2.97 -2.48
N GLN A 48 10.53 -4.03 -3.28
CA GLN A 48 9.31 -4.84 -3.39
C GLN A 48 8.92 -5.46 -2.05
N LYS A 49 9.91 -5.86 -1.29
CA LYS A 49 9.68 -6.50 0.00
C LYS A 49 8.98 -5.58 0.98
N ALA A 50 9.41 -4.32 1.01
CA ALA A 50 8.81 -3.33 1.89
C ALA A 50 7.34 -3.11 1.53
N PHE A 51 7.05 -3.02 0.25
CA PHE A 51 5.69 -2.88 -0.22
C PHE A 51 4.85 -4.10 0.15
N ALA A 52 5.38 -5.29 -0.10
CA ALA A 52 4.67 -6.53 0.18
C ALA A 52 4.31 -6.63 1.67
N LYS A 53 5.23 -6.23 2.52
CA LYS A 53 5.01 -6.28 3.97
C LYS A 53 3.84 -5.37 4.37
N GLU A 54 3.85 -4.15 3.87
CA GLU A 54 2.78 -3.20 4.21
C GLU A 54 1.46 -3.62 3.58
N PHE A 55 1.51 -4.14 2.38
CA PHE A 55 0.30 -4.63 1.71
C PHE A 55 -0.32 -5.77 2.51
N GLN A 56 0.49 -6.70 2.96
CA GLN A 56 0.01 -7.82 3.73
C GLN A 56 -0.64 -7.39 5.05
N LYS A 57 -0.05 -6.39 5.69
CA LYS A 57 -0.62 -5.86 6.92
C LYS A 57 -2.00 -5.26 6.70
N LYS A 58 -2.20 -4.62 5.56
CA LYS A 58 -3.44 -3.93 5.28
C LYS A 58 -4.50 -4.83 4.69
N TYR A 59 -4.12 -5.72 3.79
CA TYR A 59 -5.08 -6.53 3.04
C TYR A 59 -5.08 -8.01 3.39
N GLY A 60 -4.16 -8.44 4.22
CA GLY A 60 -4.15 -9.82 4.70
C GLY A 60 -3.47 -10.82 3.77
N MET A 61 -2.93 -10.39 2.66
CA MET A 61 -2.20 -11.27 1.75
C MET A 61 -1.17 -10.47 0.96
N LEU A 62 -0.22 -11.18 0.39
CA LEU A 62 0.82 -10.54 -0.40
C LEU A 62 0.26 -10.01 -1.72
N PRO A 63 0.85 -8.95 -2.26
CA PRO A 63 0.36 -8.38 -3.52
C PRO A 63 0.44 -9.37 -4.68
N SER A 64 1.46 -10.20 -4.71
CA SER A 64 1.56 -11.20 -5.77
C SER A 64 0.45 -12.23 -5.66
N GLU A 65 0.12 -12.64 -4.45
CA GLU A 65 -0.98 -13.56 -4.22
C GLU A 65 -2.31 -12.95 -4.60
N TYR A 66 -2.49 -11.70 -4.24
CA TYR A 66 -3.72 -10.99 -4.57
C TYR A 66 -3.93 -10.93 -6.08
N ARG A 67 -2.88 -10.57 -6.80
CA ARG A 67 -2.96 -10.49 -8.26
C ARG A 67 -3.26 -11.85 -8.87
N LYS A 68 -2.68 -12.90 -8.31
CA LYS A 68 -2.90 -14.26 -8.78
C LYS A 68 -4.36 -14.65 -8.63
N HIS A 69 -4.96 -14.28 -7.52
CA HIS A 69 -6.37 -14.61 -7.26
C HIS A 69 -7.33 -13.84 -8.16
N MET A 70 -6.90 -12.68 -8.64
CA MET A 70 -7.73 -11.89 -9.52
C MET A 70 -7.82 -12.47 -10.93
N LEU A 71 -6.82 -13.20 -11.31
CA LEU A 71 -6.77 -13.82 -12.63
C LEU A 71 -7.51 -15.14 -12.64
#